data_c2d704d315b12f69d8b6b41dffa2a861
#
_entry.id   c2d704d315b12f69d8b6b41dffa2a861
#
_cell.length_a   1.000
_cell.length_b   1.000
_cell.length_c   1.000
_cell.angle_alpha   90.00
_cell.angle_beta   90.00
_cell.angle_gamma   90.00
#
_symmetry.space_group_name_H-M   'P 1'
#
loop_
_entity.id
_entity.type
_entity.pdbx_description
1 polymer ?
#
loop_
_entity_poly.entity_id
_entity_poly.type
_entity_poly.pdbx_seq_one_letter_code
_entity_poly.pdbx_strand_id
1 'polypeptide(L)'
;FDQDTEMGPVISTAHRDKIEGYMEVAKKDGATIAIGGKRPEREDLQAGLFFEPTVITDCDTSMRIVQEEVFGPVVTVEGFADEEEAIRLANDSIYGLAGAVFTKDIGKAQRVANKLKLGTVWINDFHPYFAQAPWGGYKQSGIGRELGKEGLEEYLVSKHILTNTNPEPVDWFSK
;
A
#
# COMPACT_ATOMS: atom_id res chain seq x y z
N PHE A 1 -15.86 21.38 9.58
CA PHE A 1 -15.08 21.47 10.85
C PHE A 1 -15.84 20.88 12.04
N ASP A 2 -16.79 19.96 11.77
CA ASP A 2 -17.47 19.19 12.78
C ASP A 2 -16.50 18.14 13.35
N GLN A 3 -16.40 18.05 14.69
CA GLN A 3 -15.51 17.08 15.36
C GLN A 3 -15.98 15.63 15.17
N ASP A 4 -17.25 15.43 14.84
CA ASP A 4 -17.82 14.11 14.58
C ASP A 4 -17.66 13.67 13.10
N THR A 5 -16.95 14.45 12.29
CA THR A 5 -16.68 14.10 10.89
C THR A 5 -15.68 12.96 10.81
N GLU A 6 -16.11 11.79 10.30
CA GLU A 6 -15.25 10.62 10.11
C GLU A 6 -14.46 10.67 8.79
N MET A 7 -15.02 11.30 7.75
CA MET A 7 -14.37 11.41 6.44
C MET A 7 -14.61 12.78 5.83
N GLY A 8 -13.53 13.44 5.42
CA GLY A 8 -13.54 14.74 4.77
C GLY A 8 -13.72 14.66 3.24
N PRO A 9 -13.74 15.83 2.55
CA PRO A 9 -13.80 15.90 1.09
C PRO A 9 -12.48 15.49 0.45
N VAL A 10 -12.53 15.12 -0.83
CA VAL A 10 -11.33 14.95 -1.66
C VAL A 10 -10.73 16.32 -2.05
N ILE A 11 -9.45 16.31 -2.46
CA ILE A 11 -8.64 17.53 -2.54
C ILE A 11 -9.04 18.48 -3.69
N SER A 12 -9.62 17.96 -4.78
CA SER A 12 -9.94 18.78 -5.97
C SER A 12 -11.08 18.16 -6.78
N THR A 13 -11.68 18.98 -7.67
CA THR A 13 -12.66 18.51 -8.65
C THR A 13 -12.09 17.44 -9.56
N ALA A 14 -10.88 17.64 -10.09
CA ALA A 14 -10.21 16.66 -10.94
C ALA A 14 -10.00 15.32 -10.22
N HIS A 15 -9.70 15.34 -8.91
CA HIS A 15 -9.58 14.14 -8.10
C HIS A 15 -10.94 13.43 -7.94
N ARG A 16 -12.01 14.16 -7.67
CA ARG A 16 -13.36 13.59 -7.59
C ARG A 16 -13.79 12.99 -8.93
N ASP A 17 -13.55 13.70 -10.02
CA ASP A 17 -13.89 13.24 -11.38
C ASP A 17 -13.11 11.94 -11.74
N LYS A 18 -11.84 11.84 -11.30
CA LYS A 18 -11.05 10.60 -11.42
C LYS A 18 -11.73 9.44 -10.69
N ILE A 19 -12.16 9.65 -9.44
CA ILE A 19 -12.83 8.60 -8.65
C ILE A 19 -14.15 8.19 -9.30
N GLU A 20 -14.96 9.15 -9.76
CA GLU A 20 -16.19 8.89 -10.50
C GLU A 20 -15.91 8.06 -11.77
N GLY A 21 -14.84 8.39 -12.50
CA GLY A 21 -14.42 7.63 -13.67
C GLY A 21 -14.09 6.16 -13.34
N TYR A 22 -13.50 5.87 -12.19
CA TYR A 22 -13.27 4.49 -11.75
C TYR A 22 -14.56 3.74 -11.43
N MET A 23 -15.62 4.41 -11.00
CA MET A 23 -16.92 3.75 -10.81
C MET A 23 -17.49 3.26 -12.16
N GLU A 24 -17.33 4.05 -13.20
CA GLU A 24 -17.74 3.62 -14.56
C GLU A 24 -16.86 2.47 -15.09
N VAL A 25 -15.56 2.49 -14.81
CA VAL A 25 -14.65 1.38 -15.13
C VAL A 25 -15.08 0.11 -14.41
N ALA A 26 -15.32 0.16 -13.10
CA ALA A 26 -15.75 -0.99 -12.31
C ALA A 26 -17.05 -1.62 -12.85
N LYS A 27 -18.06 -0.79 -13.14
CA LYS A 27 -19.32 -1.27 -13.74
C LYS A 27 -19.11 -1.92 -15.10
N LYS A 28 -18.26 -1.32 -15.94
CA LYS A 28 -17.96 -1.83 -17.29
C LYS A 28 -17.24 -3.17 -17.24
N ASP A 29 -16.35 -3.34 -16.25
CA ASP A 29 -15.60 -4.58 -16.02
C ASP A 29 -16.48 -5.67 -15.37
N GLY A 30 -17.70 -5.35 -14.94
CA GLY A 30 -18.67 -6.28 -14.37
C GLY A 30 -18.70 -6.34 -12.85
N ALA A 31 -17.93 -5.47 -12.16
CA ALA A 31 -17.97 -5.38 -10.70
C ALA A 31 -19.26 -4.73 -10.18
N THR A 32 -19.64 -5.06 -8.97
CA THR A 32 -20.84 -4.54 -8.31
C THR A 32 -20.45 -3.46 -7.29
N ILE A 33 -21.03 -2.25 -7.44
CA ILE A 33 -20.93 -1.21 -6.41
C ILE A 33 -22.00 -1.53 -5.34
N ALA A 34 -21.57 -2.14 -4.24
CA ALA A 34 -22.47 -2.58 -3.18
C ALA A 34 -22.92 -1.43 -2.26
N ILE A 35 -22.04 -0.44 -2.04
CA ILE A 35 -22.30 0.74 -1.18
C ILE A 35 -21.63 1.94 -1.84
N GLY A 36 -22.24 3.12 -1.74
CA GLY A 36 -21.68 4.40 -2.19
C GLY A 36 -21.57 4.52 -3.70
N GLY A 37 -20.41 4.89 -4.22
CA GLY A 37 -20.13 5.04 -5.64
C GLY A 37 -20.72 6.31 -6.26
N LYS A 38 -21.08 7.30 -5.44
CA LYS A 38 -21.74 8.54 -5.87
C LYS A 38 -21.38 9.72 -4.96
N ARG A 39 -21.78 10.89 -5.37
CA ARG A 39 -21.76 12.09 -4.50
C ARG A 39 -22.85 11.96 -3.43
N PRO A 40 -22.64 12.50 -2.22
CA PRO A 40 -23.66 12.52 -1.20
C PRO A 40 -24.93 13.27 -1.67
N GLU A 41 -26.10 12.75 -1.27
CA GLU A 41 -27.38 13.38 -1.59
C GLU A 41 -27.72 14.53 -0.63
N ARG A 42 -27.04 14.65 0.50
CA ARG A 42 -27.21 15.74 1.46
C ARG A 42 -26.93 17.08 0.80
N GLU A 43 -27.89 17.99 0.86
CA GLU A 43 -27.87 19.29 0.17
C GLU A 43 -26.64 20.15 0.57
N ASP A 44 -26.30 20.15 1.85
CA ASP A 44 -25.15 20.89 2.41
C ASP A 44 -23.78 20.35 1.96
N LEU A 45 -23.73 19.12 1.43
CA LEU A 45 -22.49 18.50 0.93
C LEU A 45 -22.37 18.56 -0.60
N GLN A 46 -23.44 18.85 -1.33
CA GLN A 46 -23.45 18.81 -2.80
C GLN A 46 -22.52 19.85 -3.44
N ALA A 47 -22.38 21.02 -2.82
CA ALA A 47 -21.46 22.05 -3.29
C ALA A 47 -19.99 21.73 -3.01
N GLY A 48 -19.72 20.77 -2.13
CA GLY A 48 -18.39 20.34 -1.71
C GLY A 48 -17.78 19.27 -2.61
N LEU A 49 -16.55 18.92 -2.30
CA LEU A 49 -15.78 17.88 -3.00
C LEU A 49 -15.93 16.51 -2.33
N PHE A 50 -17.14 16.18 -1.90
CA PHE A 50 -17.40 14.92 -1.20
C PHE A 50 -17.71 13.78 -2.17
N PHE A 51 -17.30 12.59 -1.77
CA PHE A 51 -17.63 11.33 -2.41
C PHE A 51 -17.95 10.30 -1.34
N GLU A 52 -19.01 9.53 -1.51
CA GLU A 52 -19.43 8.55 -0.49
C GLU A 52 -18.40 7.44 -0.32
N PRO A 53 -18.15 6.95 0.92
CA PRO A 53 -17.42 5.71 1.13
C PRO A 53 -18.02 4.57 0.30
N THR A 54 -17.18 3.90 -0.46
CA THR A 54 -17.61 2.99 -1.52
C THR A 54 -17.03 1.60 -1.31
N VAL A 55 -17.91 0.59 -1.38
CA VAL A 55 -17.54 -0.83 -1.36
C VAL A 55 -17.90 -1.46 -2.70
N ILE A 56 -16.92 -2.12 -3.32
CA ILE A 56 -17.08 -2.81 -4.60
C ILE A 56 -16.85 -4.30 -4.39
N THR A 57 -17.77 -5.12 -4.90
CA THR A 57 -17.75 -6.59 -4.82
C THR A 57 -17.82 -7.20 -6.22
N ASP A 58 -17.83 -8.53 -6.30
CA ASP A 58 -17.85 -9.27 -7.57
C ASP A 58 -16.70 -8.84 -8.51
N CYS A 59 -15.54 -8.55 -7.93
CA CYS A 59 -14.34 -8.16 -8.63
C CYS A 59 -13.24 -9.23 -8.50
N ASP A 60 -12.30 -9.19 -9.43
CA ASP A 60 -11.13 -10.05 -9.46
C ASP A 60 -9.87 -9.28 -9.87
N THR A 61 -8.71 -9.91 -9.72
CA THR A 61 -7.40 -9.27 -9.98
C THR A 61 -7.14 -8.92 -11.45
N SER A 62 -8.02 -9.29 -12.40
CA SER A 62 -7.91 -8.83 -13.78
C SER A 62 -8.51 -7.45 -14.02
N MET A 63 -9.35 -6.98 -13.10
CA MET A 63 -10.07 -5.72 -13.22
C MET A 63 -9.19 -4.52 -12.84
N ARG A 64 -9.31 -3.44 -13.60
CA ARG A 64 -8.55 -2.20 -13.35
C ARG A 64 -8.80 -1.61 -11.96
N ILE A 65 -10.03 -1.69 -11.48
CA ILE A 65 -10.41 -1.19 -10.15
C ILE A 65 -9.65 -1.89 -9.00
N VAL A 66 -9.21 -3.14 -9.23
CA VAL A 66 -8.40 -3.92 -8.27
C VAL A 66 -6.91 -3.63 -8.43
N GLN A 67 -6.44 -3.44 -9.67
CA GLN A 67 -5.02 -3.30 -10.00
C GLN A 67 -4.49 -1.87 -9.91
N GLU A 68 -5.34 -0.86 -10.09
CA GLU A 68 -4.93 0.53 -10.11
C GLU A 68 -5.30 1.25 -8.81
N GLU A 69 -4.47 2.20 -8.39
CA GLU A 69 -4.73 3.01 -7.21
C GLU A 69 -5.77 4.11 -7.51
N VAL A 70 -6.97 3.95 -6.98
CA VAL A 70 -8.04 4.95 -7.09
C VAL A 70 -7.68 6.24 -6.35
N PHE A 71 -7.04 6.12 -5.22
CA PHE A 71 -6.68 7.20 -4.29
C PHE A 71 -7.90 7.96 -3.76
N GLY A 72 -8.96 7.23 -3.42
CA GLY A 72 -10.23 7.76 -2.92
C GLY A 72 -10.86 6.83 -1.88
N PRO A 73 -12.04 7.17 -1.35
CA PRO A 73 -12.75 6.38 -0.34
C PRO A 73 -13.41 5.14 -0.97
N VAL A 74 -12.61 4.29 -1.58
CA VAL A 74 -13.06 3.10 -2.33
C VAL A 74 -12.28 1.88 -1.86
N VAL A 75 -12.97 0.79 -1.59
CA VAL A 75 -12.39 -0.52 -1.26
C VAL A 75 -13.02 -1.59 -2.14
N THR A 76 -12.20 -2.50 -2.66
CA THR A 76 -12.63 -3.73 -3.31
C THR A 76 -12.63 -4.87 -2.29
N VAL A 77 -13.56 -5.81 -2.43
CA VAL A 77 -13.68 -6.98 -1.58
C VAL A 77 -13.73 -8.21 -2.46
N GLU A 78 -12.75 -9.07 -2.29
CA GLU A 78 -12.59 -10.32 -3.03
C GLU A 78 -12.65 -11.50 -2.07
N GLY A 79 -13.38 -12.54 -2.48
CA GLY A 79 -13.41 -13.81 -1.75
C GLY A 79 -12.22 -14.69 -2.13
N PHE A 80 -11.81 -15.55 -1.21
CA PHE A 80 -10.82 -16.60 -1.49
C PHE A 80 -11.25 -17.92 -0.84
N ALA A 81 -10.82 -19.04 -1.43
CA ALA A 81 -11.19 -20.36 -0.96
C ALA A 81 -10.28 -20.87 0.17
N ASP A 82 -8.98 -20.54 0.12
CA ASP A 82 -8.00 -21.02 1.08
C ASP A 82 -6.82 -20.06 1.28
N GLU A 83 -5.88 -20.44 2.16
CA GLU A 83 -4.69 -19.64 2.52
C GLU A 83 -3.78 -19.37 1.30
N GLU A 84 -3.63 -20.33 0.40
CA GLU A 84 -2.74 -20.20 -0.75
C GLU A 84 -3.33 -19.21 -1.77
N GLU A 85 -4.61 -19.27 -1.99
CA GLU A 85 -5.31 -18.32 -2.85
C GLU A 85 -5.30 -16.92 -2.27
N ALA A 86 -5.55 -16.75 -0.98
CA ALA A 86 -5.47 -15.45 -0.32
C ALA A 86 -4.09 -14.80 -0.52
N ILE A 87 -3.00 -15.57 -0.35
CA ILE A 87 -1.64 -15.09 -0.55
C ILE A 87 -1.38 -14.75 -2.02
N ARG A 88 -1.87 -15.57 -2.94
CA ARG A 88 -1.75 -15.34 -4.39
C ARG A 88 -2.43 -14.03 -4.77
N LEU A 89 -3.70 -13.85 -4.41
CA LEU A 89 -4.47 -12.64 -4.70
C LEU A 89 -3.83 -11.40 -4.08
N ALA A 90 -3.46 -11.44 -2.81
CA ALA A 90 -2.82 -10.31 -2.14
C ALA A 90 -1.46 -9.92 -2.75
N ASN A 91 -0.76 -10.86 -3.38
CA ASN A 91 0.50 -10.60 -4.07
C ASN A 91 0.33 -10.24 -5.55
N ASP A 92 -0.86 -10.43 -6.13
CA ASP A 92 -1.17 -10.17 -7.54
C ASP A 92 -1.46 -8.68 -7.77
N SER A 93 -0.45 -7.85 -7.56
CA SER A 93 -0.46 -6.40 -7.77
C SER A 93 0.95 -5.93 -8.07
N ILE A 94 1.07 -4.84 -8.82
CA ILE A 94 2.35 -4.13 -9.03
C ILE A 94 2.81 -3.38 -7.77
N TYR A 95 1.95 -3.22 -6.79
CA TYR A 95 2.25 -2.54 -5.53
C TYR A 95 2.62 -3.52 -4.41
N GLY A 96 3.26 -2.99 -3.38
CA GLY A 96 3.67 -3.77 -2.23
C GLY A 96 4.07 -2.88 -1.04
N LEU A 97 3.25 -1.89 -0.70
CA LEU A 97 3.56 -0.99 0.41
C LEU A 97 3.30 -1.65 1.75
N ALA A 98 2.04 -2.00 2.01
CA ALA A 98 1.64 -2.54 3.30
C ALA A 98 0.37 -3.40 3.19
N GLY A 99 0.13 -4.22 4.21
CA GLY A 99 -1.09 -4.99 4.36
C GLY A 99 -1.25 -5.55 5.76
N ALA A 100 -2.38 -6.19 6.02
CA ALA A 100 -2.67 -6.77 7.32
C ALA A 100 -3.26 -8.17 7.20
N VAL A 101 -3.04 -8.99 8.23
CA VAL A 101 -3.60 -10.33 8.38
C VAL A 101 -4.39 -10.39 9.68
N PHE A 102 -5.67 -10.72 9.59
CA PHE A 102 -6.54 -10.87 10.76
C PHE A 102 -6.92 -12.33 10.95
N THR A 103 -6.49 -12.93 12.05
CA THR A 103 -6.83 -14.32 12.41
C THR A 103 -6.56 -14.57 13.89
N LYS A 104 -7.30 -15.52 14.48
CA LYS A 104 -7.04 -16.02 15.84
C LYS A 104 -5.87 -17.01 15.89
N ASP A 105 -5.51 -17.61 14.77
CA ASP A 105 -4.37 -18.55 14.65
C ASP A 105 -3.08 -17.77 14.36
N ILE A 106 -2.27 -17.56 15.38
CA ILE A 106 -0.99 -16.83 15.28
C ILE A 106 0.01 -17.56 14.37
N GLY A 107 0.00 -18.89 14.34
CA GLY A 107 0.85 -19.65 13.41
C GLY A 107 0.48 -19.40 11.95
N LYS A 108 -0.83 -19.35 11.65
CA LYS A 108 -1.34 -18.95 10.34
C LYS A 108 -0.95 -17.51 10.02
N ALA A 109 -1.15 -16.58 10.95
CA ALA A 109 -0.80 -15.17 10.75
C ALA A 109 0.66 -15.01 10.33
N GLN A 110 1.59 -15.66 11.03
CA GLN A 110 3.02 -15.60 10.73
C GLN A 110 3.36 -16.22 9.36
N ARG A 111 2.76 -17.38 9.03
CA ARG A 111 2.99 -18.01 7.71
C ARG A 111 2.54 -17.11 6.57
N VAL A 112 1.34 -16.52 6.69
CA VAL A 112 0.78 -15.62 5.67
C VAL A 112 1.63 -14.36 5.58
N ALA A 113 1.90 -13.69 6.70
CA ALA A 113 2.69 -12.46 6.73
C ALA A 113 4.07 -12.62 6.04
N ASN A 114 4.75 -13.76 6.28
CA ASN A 114 6.04 -14.05 5.65
C ASN A 114 5.97 -14.28 4.13
N LYS A 115 4.80 -14.65 3.61
CA LYS A 115 4.60 -14.89 2.17
C LYS A 115 4.09 -13.66 1.41
N LEU A 116 3.60 -12.65 2.11
CA LEU A 116 3.18 -11.41 1.50
C LEU A 116 4.39 -10.57 1.05
N LYS A 117 4.35 -10.11 -0.19
CA LYS A 117 5.41 -9.29 -0.80
C LYS A 117 5.15 -7.80 -0.54
N LEU A 118 5.19 -7.44 0.72
CA LEU A 118 4.86 -6.11 1.24
C LEU A 118 6.01 -5.59 2.13
N GLY A 119 6.20 -4.29 2.15
CA GLY A 119 7.19 -3.65 3.02
C GLY A 119 6.83 -3.71 4.50
N THR A 120 5.55 -3.61 4.82
CA THR A 120 5.02 -3.75 6.18
C THR A 120 3.82 -4.69 6.19
N VAL A 121 3.78 -5.60 7.15
CA VAL A 121 2.62 -6.46 7.41
C VAL A 121 2.22 -6.38 8.87
N TRP A 122 1.00 -5.95 9.13
CA TRP A 122 0.41 -5.98 10.47
C TRP A 122 -0.31 -7.31 10.72
N ILE A 123 -0.30 -7.77 11.94
CA ILE A 123 -1.06 -8.96 12.38
C ILE A 123 -2.07 -8.50 13.42
N ASN A 124 -3.35 -8.70 13.13
CA ASN A 124 -4.48 -8.30 13.98
C ASN A 124 -4.47 -6.82 14.36
N ASP A 125 -3.87 -5.99 13.52
CA ASP A 125 -3.76 -4.55 13.67
C ASP A 125 -3.74 -3.89 12.29
N PHE A 126 -3.88 -2.57 12.24
CA PHE A 126 -3.82 -1.81 11.00
C PHE A 126 -3.36 -0.38 11.25
N HIS A 127 -2.34 0.05 10.53
CA HIS A 127 -1.83 1.42 10.49
C HIS A 127 -0.99 1.94 11.68
N PRO A 128 -0.58 1.19 12.73
CA PRO A 128 0.38 1.74 13.67
C PRO A 128 1.75 1.94 13.02
N TYR A 129 2.34 3.10 13.23
CA TYR A 129 3.70 3.45 12.79
C TYR A 129 4.60 3.64 14.01
N PHE A 130 5.82 3.12 13.91
CA PHE A 130 6.82 3.23 14.96
C PHE A 130 8.09 3.84 14.39
N ALA A 131 8.61 4.90 15.03
CA ALA A 131 9.84 5.54 14.58
C ALA A 131 11.07 4.58 14.55
N GLN A 132 10.98 3.48 15.28
CA GLN A 132 12.03 2.45 15.37
C GLN A 132 11.94 1.38 14.28
N ALA A 133 10.81 1.29 13.58
CA ALA A 133 10.59 0.29 12.54
C ALA A 133 10.72 0.89 11.14
N PRO A 134 11.40 0.23 10.19
CA PRO A 134 11.53 0.75 8.84
C PRO A 134 10.17 0.78 8.14
N TRP A 135 9.94 1.86 7.38
CA TRP A 135 8.78 2.04 6.54
C TRP A 135 9.19 2.18 5.07
N GLY A 136 8.53 1.50 4.18
CA GLY A 136 8.76 1.62 2.74
C GLY A 136 8.18 0.46 1.96
N GLY A 137 8.05 0.61 0.65
CA GLY A 137 7.38 -0.32 -0.24
C GLY A 137 8.30 -1.37 -0.87
N TYR A 138 7.63 -2.40 -1.40
CA TYR A 138 8.17 -3.33 -2.37
C TYR A 138 7.62 -2.99 -3.76
N LYS A 139 8.15 -3.61 -4.79
CA LYS A 139 7.69 -3.49 -6.18
C LYS A 139 7.60 -2.00 -6.60
N GLN A 140 6.49 -1.57 -7.21
CA GLN A 140 6.30 -0.19 -7.66
C GLN A 140 5.80 0.78 -6.56
N SER A 141 5.61 0.30 -5.33
CA SER A 141 5.30 1.20 -4.20
C SER A 141 6.50 2.04 -3.77
N GLY A 142 7.70 1.73 -4.24
CA GLY A 142 8.89 2.57 -4.05
C GLY A 142 10.14 1.78 -3.69
N ILE A 143 11.25 2.52 -3.62
CA ILE A 143 12.59 2.05 -3.21
C ILE A 143 13.02 2.84 -1.97
N GLY A 144 14.02 2.30 -1.25
CA GLY A 144 14.50 2.90 -0.01
C GLY A 144 13.59 2.65 1.20
N ARG A 145 14.00 3.18 2.32
CA ARG A 145 13.26 3.09 3.58
C ARG A 145 13.29 4.42 4.33
N GLU A 146 12.19 4.70 5.03
CA GLU A 146 12.11 5.74 6.04
C GLU A 146 11.97 5.09 7.41
N LEU A 147 12.22 5.83 8.47
CA LEU A 147 12.19 5.36 9.85
C LEU A 147 13.19 4.23 10.13
N GLY A 148 13.29 3.83 11.39
CA GLY A 148 14.24 2.81 11.82
C GLY A 148 15.69 3.15 11.53
N LYS A 149 16.56 2.16 11.66
CA LYS A 149 17.98 2.25 11.32
C LYS A 149 18.17 2.41 9.81
N GLU A 150 17.39 1.68 9.03
CA GLU A 150 17.42 1.67 7.58
C GLU A 150 17.14 3.06 7.00
N GLY A 151 16.16 3.79 7.58
CA GLY A 151 15.88 5.16 7.17
C GLY A 151 17.04 6.12 7.46
N LEU A 152 17.76 5.92 8.57
CA LEU A 152 18.97 6.71 8.84
C LEU A 152 20.09 6.39 7.85
N GLU A 153 20.24 5.13 7.46
CA GLU A 153 21.29 4.68 6.55
C GLU A 153 21.17 5.30 5.16
N GLU A 154 19.95 5.69 4.72
CA GLU A 154 19.73 6.41 3.45
C GLU A 154 20.44 7.79 3.40
N TYR A 155 20.76 8.37 4.54
CA TYR A 155 21.48 9.66 4.68
C TYR A 155 22.98 9.49 4.93
N LEU A 156 23.51 8.26 4.93
CA LEU A 156 24.88 7.94 5.23
C LEU A 156 25.58 7.34 4.02
N VAL A 157 26.87 7.57 3.93
CA VAL A 157 27.73 6.93 2.93
C VAL A 157 28.88 6.22 3.61
N SER A 158 29.22 5.03 3.12
CA SER A 158 30.35 4.26 3.64
C SER A 158 31.68 4.85 3.15
N LYS A 159 32.66 4.94 4.05
CA LYS A 159 34.05 5.24 3.72
C LYS A 159 34.94 4.10 4.23
N HIS A 160 35.74 3.52 3.33
CA HIS A 160 36.78 2.59 3.69
C HIS A 160 38.11 3.37 3.86
N ILE A 161 38.79 3.19 5.00
CA ILE A 161 40.11 3.73 5.27
C ILE A 161 41.03 2.55 5.60
N LEU A 162 42.04 2.32 4.75
CA LEU A 162 43.07 1.33 4.98
C LEU A 162 44.38 2.06 5.30
N THR A 163 44.98 1.76 6.41
CA THR A 163 46.30 2.27 6.80
C THR A 163 47.28 1.12 6.77
N ASN A 164 48.30 1.22 5.88
CA ASN A 164 49.44 0.33 5.93
C ASN A 164 50.53 0.96 6.82
N THR A 165 50.80 0.33 7.96
CA THR A 165 51.75 0.85 8.95
C THR A 165 53.18 0.42 8.69
N ASN A 166 53.40 -0.49 7.74
CA ASN A 166 54.76 -0.92 7.29
C ASN A 166 54.75 -1.10 5.77
N PRO A 167 54.73 0.02 4.99
CA PRO A 167 54.65 -0.06 3.55
C PRO A 167 55.96 -0.58 2.96
N GLU A 168 55.91 -1.73 2.31
CA GLU A 168 56.97 -2.25 1.48
C GLU A 168 56.78 -1.80 0.03
N PRO A 169 57.86 -1.59 -0.75
CA PRO A 169 57.75 -1.27 -2.16
C PRO A 169 56.99 -2.37 -2.90
N VAL A 170 55.93 -1.99 -3.61
CA VAL A 170 55.20 -2.92 -4.48
C VAL A 170 55.66 -2.72 -5.90
N ASP A 171 56.31 -3.73 -6.48
CA ASP A 171 56.60 -3.76 -7.89
C ASP A 171 55.39 -4.36 -8.65
N TRP A 172 54.65 -3.48 -9.29
CA TRP A 172 53.47 -3.87 -10.06
C TRP A 172 53.80 -4.53 -11.41
N PHE A 173 55.05 -4.48 -11.81
CA PHE A 173 55.49 -4.91 -13.14
C PHE A 173 56.44 -6.11 -13.12
N SER A 174 56.98 -6.51 -11.98
CA SER A 174 57.73 -7.74 -11.86
C SER A 174 56.81 -8.97 -11.88
N LYS A 175 57.13 -9.93 -12.76
CA LYS A 175 56.46 -11.23 -12.85
C LYS A 175 57.11 -12.23 -11.90
#